data_4a6038b7ee8368e5ca1857dcba8e1095
#
_entry.id   4a6038b7ee8368e5ca1857dcba8e1095
#
_cell.length_a   1.000
_cell.length_b   1.000
_cell.length_c   1.000
_cell.angle_alpha   90.00
_cell.angle_beta   90.00
_cell.angle_gamma   90.00
#
_symmetry.space_group_name_H-M   'P 1'
#
loop_
_entity.id
_entity.type
_entity.pdbx_description
1 polymer ?
#
loop_
_entity_poly.entity_id
_entity_poly.type
_entity_poly.pdbx_seq_one_letter_code
_entity_poly.pdbx_strand_id
1 'polypeptide(L)'
;HTFRYGKTQWFSPFEQYPKQLPKNDILLIKSYFPALYQAVAANDEANAIQLIEQLRSYQQHNAGESLPTDMQFKAEKCYNNIPFSTLLFILNLCLGFITMGLVIRRLTSSKTQLLGLRPSILHGLLILLLVISFSVLTFALALRWIISDNIPLSNGYESMLSVAWFSMLITIVMAFAMRSLRLLIITFGFLLSGFFLLVSHIGQMDPAIGHIMPVLNSPLLSIHVSIIMMSYALLALTFICGLTALILSALQRMRGCPQTGLEQSTALMTLSRIFLYPAMTTLGLGIFIGAIWANISWGNYWSWDPKETWALITFMVYAVLLHLQSVPALRTPKYYHIYTTIAFLTIVITYFGVNYVLGGMHSYA
;
A
#
# COMPACT_ATOMS: atom_id res chain seq x y z
N HIS A 1 -7.86 -26.67 -16.41
CA HIS A 1 -8.12 -27.32 -17.70
C HIS A 1 -8.44 -26.27 -18.74
N THR A 2 -7.67 -26.20 -19.82
CA THR A 2 -7.87 -25.20 -20.88
C THR A 2 -8.66 -25.79 -22.03
N PHE A 3 -9.68 -25.09 -22.48
CA PHE A 3 -10.44 -25.43 -23.65
C PHE A 3 -10.49 -24.25 -24.64
N ARG A 4 -10.14 -24.49 -25.91
CA ARG A 4 -10.19 -23.48 -26.96
C ARG A 4 -11.58 -23.47 -27.62
N TYR A 5 -12.40 -22.49 -27.26
CA TYR A 5 -13.54 -22.07 -28.07
C TYR A 5 -13.44 -20.55 -28.25
N GLY A 6 -12.61 -20.10 -29.17
CA GLY A 6 -12.37 -18.67 -29.43
C GLY A 6 -11.53 -17.96 -28.33
N LYS A 7 -11.66 -18.36 -27.08
CA LYS A 7 -10.85 -17.90 -25.92
C LYS A 7 -10.50 -19.12 -25.06
N THR A 8 -9.27 -19.15 -24.55
CA THR A 8 -8.80 -20.20 -23.64
C THR A 8 -9.49 -20.05 -22.29
N GLN A 9 -10.20 -21.07 -21.82
CA GLN A 9 -10.90 -21.06 -20.53
C GLN A 9 -10.41 -22.22 -19.66
N TRP A 10 -10.15 -21.93 -18.38
CA TRP A 10 -9.74 -22.91 -17.40
C TRP A 10 -10.96 -23.45 -16.67
N PHE A 11 -11.02 -24.78 -16.50
CA PHE A 11 -12.09 -25.45 -15.77
C PHE A 11 -11.55 -26.21 -14.56
N SER A 12 -12.30 -26.17 -13.47
CA SER A 12 -12.03 -27.02 -12.32
C SER A 12 -12.44 -28.49 -12.64
N PRO A 13 -11.75 -29.49 -12.07
CA PRO A 13 -12.12 -30.92 -12.22
C PRO A 13 -13.53 -31.23 -11.72
N PHE A 14 -14.07 -30.40 -10.83
CA PHE A 14 -15.39 -30.61 -10.18
C PHE A 14 -16.50 -29.71 -10.72
N GLU A 15 -16.22 -28.92 -11.76
CA GLU A 15 -17.21 -28.04 -12.41
C GLU A 15 -18.10 -28.79 -13.40
N GLN A 16 -19.24 -28.16 -13.72
CA GLN A 16 -20.08 -28.63 -14.85
C GLN A 16 -19.44 -28.19 -16.15
N TYR A 17 -19.08 -29.16 -16.99
CA TYR A 17 -18.44 -28.90 -18.28
C TYR A 17 -19.46 -28.52 -19.36
N PRO A 18 -19.09 -27.57 -20.25
CA PRO A 18 -19.91 -27.29 -21.42
C PRO A 18 -20.12 -28.54 -22.27
N LYS A 19 -21.33 -28.70 -22.83
CA LYS A 19 -21.71 -29.87 -23.70
C LYS A 19 -20.81 -30.04 -24.94
N GLN A 20 -20.04 -29.03 -25.27
CA GLN A 20 -19.17 -28.97 -26.47
C GLN A 20 -17.75 -29.50 -26.21
N LEU A 21 -17.40 -29.83 -24.96
CA LEU A 21 -16.12 -30.45 -24.65
C LEU A 21 -16.01 -31.86 -25.23
N PRO A 22 -14.89 -32.24 -25.85
CA PRO A 22 -14.63 -33.59 -26.27
C PRO A 22 -14.81 -34.58 -25.13
N LYS A 23 -15.52 -35.67 -25.39
CA LYS A 23 -15.81 -36.69 -24.38
C LYS A 23 -14.53 -37.29 -23.80
N ASN A 24 -13.46 -37.41 -24.59
CA ASN A 24 -12.17 -37.91 -24.17
C ASN A 24 -11.51 -37.02 -23.12
N ASP A 25 -11.62 -35.70 -23.25
CA ASP A 25 -11.06 -34.74 -22.30
C ASP A 25 -11.83 -34.77 -20.98
N ILE A 26 -13.15 -34.89 -21.04
CA ILE A 26 -13.98 -35.06 -19.82
C ILE A 26 -13.63 -36.36 -19.09
N LEU A 27 -13.42 -37.44 -19.83
CA LEU A 27 -13.01 -38.73 -19.23
C LEU A 27 -11.61 -38.61 -18.60
N LEU A 28 -10.65 -38.02 -19.31
CA LEU A 28 -9.29 -37.81 -18.77
C LEU A 28 -9.33 -37.05 -17.44
N ILE A 29 -10.10 -35.95 -17.38
CA ILE A 29 -10.18 -35.14 -16.17
C ILE A 29 -10.85 -35.87 -15.02
N LYS A 30 -11.95 -36.59 -15.29
CA LYS A 30 -12.69 -37.34 -14.27
C LYS A 30 -11.91 -38.53 -13.73
N SER A 31 -11.12 -39.18 -14.56
CA SER A 31 -10.31 -40.35 -14.14
C SER A 31 -8.97 -39.97 -13.54
N TYR A 32 -8.43 -38.80 -13.85
CA TYR A 32 -7.09 -38.40 -13.44
C TYR A 32 -6.89 -38.32 -11.93
N PHE A 33 -7.75 -37.58 -11.22
CA PHE A 33 -7.60 -37.41 -9.77
C PHE A 33 -7.83 -38.70 -8.97
N PRO A 34 -8.83 -39.53 -9.29
CA PRO A 34 -8.94 -40.87 -8.68
C PRO A 34 -7.72 -41.74 -8.92
N ALA A 35 -7.16 -41.76 -10.14
CA ALA A 35 -5.97 -42.52 -10.47
C ALA A 35 -4.73 -42.01 -9.71
N LEU A 36 -4.55 -40.68 -9.64
CA LEU A 36 -3.46 -40.10 -8.87
C LEU A 36 -3.58 -40.41 -7.37
N TYR A 37 -4.80 -40.33 -6.81
CA TYR A 37 -5.05 -40.70 -5.42
C TYR A 37 -4.71 -42.14 -5.15
N GLN A 38 -5.11 -43.08 -6.03
CA GLN A 38 -4.79 -44.49 -5.91
C GLN A 38 -3.28 -44.75 -5.98
N ALA A 39 -2.57 -44.10 -6.91
CA ALA A 39 -1.11 -44.24 -7.02
C ALA A 39 -0.40 -43.76 -5.75
N VAL A 40 -0.82 -42.61 -5.19
CA VAL A 40 -0.25 -42.05 -3.95
C VAL A 40 -0.60 -42.97 -2.75
N ALA A 41 -1.84 -43.44 -2.66
CA ALA A 41 -2.26 -44.34 -1.57
C ALA A 41 -1.54 -45.71 -1.60
N ALA A 42 -1.17 -46.17 -2.82
CA ALA A 42 -0.39 -47.38 -3.01
C ALA A 42 1.14 -47.17 -2.85
N ASN A 43 1.60 -45.96 -2.56
CA ASN A 43 3.03 -45.56 -2.58
C ASN A 43 3.75 -45.87 -3.90
N ASP A 44 3.02 -45.85 -5.02
CA ASP A 44 3.55 -46.04 -6.36
C ASP A 44 4.01 -44.66 -6.93
N GLU A 45 5.21 -44.23 -6.53
CA GLU A 45 5.78 -42.95 -6.92
C GLU A 45 5.98 -42.84 -8.45
N ALA A 46 6.35 -43.96 -9.12
CA ALA A 46 6.60 -43.97 -10.55
C ALA A 46 5.32 -43.65 -11.35
N ASN A 47 4.22 -44.30 -10.99
CA ASN A 47 2.92 -44.06 -11.61
C ASN A 47 2.37 -42.67 -11.30
N ALA A 48 2.55 -42.20 -10.05
CA ALA A 48 2.15 -40.83 -9.67
C ALA A 48 2.89 -39.78 -10.48
N ILE A 49 4.21 -39.90 -10.67
CA ILE A 49 5.03 -39.00 -11.48
C ILE A 49 4.58 -39.03 -12.94
N GLN A 50 4.36 -40.25 -13.49
CA GLN A 50 3.88 -40.39 -14.87
C GLN A 50 2.53 -39.69 -15.10
N LEU A 51 1.57 -39.82 -14.19
CA LEU A 51 0.30 -39.15 -14.25
C LEU A 51 0.46 -37.64 -14.20
N ILE A 52 1.33 -37.10 -13.32
CA ILE A 52 1.63 -35.67 -13.23
C ILE A 52 2.24 -35.14 -14.54
N GLU A 53 3.17 -35.88 -15.14
CA GLU A 53 3.77 -35.52 -16.43
C GLU A 53 2.77 -35.55 -17.59
N GLN A 54 1.85 -36.52 -17.58
CA GLN A 54 0.77 -36.57 -18.57
C GLN A 54 -0.15 -35.34 -18.46
N LEU A 55 -0.55 -34.95 -17.24
CA LEU A 55 -1.36 -33.76 -17.05
C LEU A 55 -0.61 -32.50 -17.48
N ARG A 56 0.67 -32.40 -17.13
CA ARG A 56 1.53 -31.27 -17.51
C ARG A 56 1.63 -31.16 -19.03
N SER A 57 1.90 -32.26 -19.70
CA SER A 57 1.98 -32.30 -21.17
C SER A 57 0.64 -31.92 -21.83
N TYR A 58 -0.48 -32.43 -21.28
CA TYR A 58 -1.80 -32.07 -21.74
C TYR A 58 -2.09 -30.55 -21.58
N GLN A 59 -1.74 -29.99 -20.42
CA GLN A 59 -1.89 -28.57 -20.15
C GLN A 59 -1.02 -27.72 -21.10
N GLN A 60 0.24 -28.07 -21.29
CA GLN A 60 1.15 -27.37 -22.20
C GLN A 60 0.65 -27.40 -23.65
N HIS A 61 0.07 -28.50 -24.10
CA HIS A 61 -0.44 -28.60 -25.47
C HIS A 61 -1.72 -27.79 -25.67
N ASN A 62 -2.60 -27.74 -24.69
CA ASN A 62 -3.93 -27.14 -24.82
C ASN A 62 -4.06 -25.70 -24.28
N ALA A 63 -3.14 -25.26 -23.40
CA ALA A 63 -3.23 -23.97 -22.73
C ALA A 63 -2.85 -22.78 -23.61
N GLY A 64 -2.03 -22.98 -24.64
CA GLY A 64 -1.53 -21.90 -25.49
C GLY A 64 -0.87 -20.78 -24.67
N GLU A 65 -1.22 -19.54 -24.95
CA GLU A 65 -0.67 -18.35 -24.27
C GLU A 65 -1.20 -18.15 -22.82
N SER A 66 -2.19 -18.93 -22.38
CA SER A 66 -2.77 -18.81 -21.04
C SER A 66 -1.97 -19.55 -19.96
N LEU A 67 -0.93 -20.30 -20.35
CA LEU A 67 -0.06 -20.97 -19.38
C LEU A 67 0.90 -19.94 -18.78
N PRO A 68 1.02 -19.88 -17.43
CA PRO A 68 2.00 -18.99 -16.81
C PRO A 68 3.41 -19.36 -17.25
N THR A 69 4.22 -18.34 -17.46
CA THR A 69 5.65 -18.54 -17.80
C THR A 69 6.40 -19.15 -16.62
N ASP A 70 7.53 -19.81 -16.87
CA ASP A 70 8.39 -20.35 -15.80
C ASP A 70 8.84 -19.25 -14.81
N MET A 71 8.96 -18.01 -15.28
CA MET A 71 9.29 -16.86 -14.43
C MET A 71 8.15 -16.50 -13.50
N GLN A 72 6.90 -16.46 -14.00
CA GLN A 72 5.70 -16.23 -13.21
C GLN A 72 5.51 -17.30 -12.16
N PHE A 73 5.67 -18.56 -12.53
CA PHE A 73 5.57 -19.69 -11.59
C PHE A 73 6.60 -19.64 -10.46
N LYS A 74 7.88 -19.32 -10.80
CA LYS A 74 8.94 -19.15 -9.79
C LYS A 74 8.67 -17.94 -8.89
N ALA A 75 8.18 -16.83 -9.46
CA ALA A 75 7.83 -15.62 -8.72
C ALA A 75 6.68 -15.89 -7.75
N GLU A 76 5.63 -16.59 -8.18
CA GLU A 76 4.50 -16.98 -7.35
C GLU A 76 4.93 -17.90 -6.20
N LYS A 77 5.74 -18.93 -6.48
CA LYS A 77 6.28 -19.80 -5.46
C LYS A 77 7.12 -19.04 -4.42
N CYS A 78 7.94 -18.08 -4.88
CA CYS A 78 8.72 -17.22 -3.98
C CYS A 78 7.81 -16.33 -3.13
N TYR A 79 6.80 -15.71 -3.74
CA TYR A 79 5.86 -14.82 -3.07
C TYR A 79 5.03 -15.56 -2.00
N ASN A 80 4.52 -16.75 -2.31
CA ASN A 80 3.67 -17.54 -1.40
C ASN A 80 4.46 -18.17 -0.23
N ASN A 81 5.77 -18.39 -0.40
CA ASN A 81 6.61 -18.96 0.67
C ASN A 81 7.01 -17.94 1.74
N ILE A 82 6.94 -16.64 1.45
CA ILE A 82 7.39 -15.58 2.36
C ILE A 82 6.22 -14.65 2.68
N PRO A 83 5.78 -14.57 3.94
CA PRO A 83 4.70 -13.66 4.34
C PRO A 83 5.23 -12.22 4.45
N PHE A 84 5.56 -11.59 3.31
CA PHE A 84 6.21 -10.28 3.23
C PHE A 84 5.49 -9.20 4.02
N SER A 85 4.18 -9.05 3.85
CA SER A 85 3.39 -8.01 4.52
C SER A 85 3.40 -8.18 6.04
N THR A 86 3.26 -9.43 6.51
CA THR A 86 3.27 -9.76 7.95
C THR A 86 4.60 -9.45 8.60
N LEU A 87 5.70 -9.89 7.98
CA LEU A 87 7.05 -9.63 8.50
C LEU A 87 7.35 -8.14 8.53
N LEU A 88 6.99 -7.42 7.45
CA LEU A 88 7.28 -6.00 7.33
C LEU A 88 6.45 -5.14 8.28
N PHE A 89 5.14 -5.43 8.49
CA PHE A 89 4.38 -4.61 9.44
C PHE A 89 4.87 -4.79 10.87
N ILE A 90 5.19 -6.03 11.29
CA ILE A 90 5.74 -6.29 12.63
C ILE A 90 7.07 -5.55 12.79
N LEU A 91 7.99 -5.72 11.84
CA LEU A 91 9.30 -5.07 11.89
C LEU A 91 9.16 -3.54 11.95
N ASN A 92 8.39 -2.95 11.04
CA ASN A 92 8.27 -1.51 10.94
C ASN A 92 7.54 -0.90 12.15
N LEU A 93 6.49 -1.53 12.68
CA LEU A 93 5.82 -1.04 13.89
C LEU A 93 6.74 -1.16 15.13
N CYS A 94 7.42 -2.28 15.30
CA CYS A 94 8.37 -2.43 16.41
C CYS A 94 9.48 -1.38 16.35
N LEU A 95 10.11 -1.18 15.18
CA LEU A 95 11.13 -0.15 14.99
C LEU A 95 10.54 1.26 15.17
N GLY A 96 9.34 1.49 14.69
CA GLY A 96 8.62 2.75 14.83
C GLY A 96 8.38 3.11 16.31
N PHE A 97 7.86 2.19 17.10
CA PHE A 97 7.64 2.42 18.54
C PHE A 97 8.95 2.54 19.32
N ILE A 98 9.95 1.73 19.01
CA ILE A 98 11.30 1.85 19.64
C ILE A 98 11.90 3.24 19.34
N THR A 99 11.88 3.66 18.06
CA THR A 99 12.42 4.96 17.66
C THR A 99 11.60 6.11 18.22
N MET A 100 10.27 5.98 18.35
CA MET A 100 9.43 6.97 19.05
C MET A 100 9.84 7.11 20.51
N GLY A 101 10.09 6.01 21.23
CA GLY A 101 10.64 6.04 22.59
C GLY A 101 12.00 6.76 22.65
N LEU A 102 12.87 6.55 21.66
CA LEU A 102 14.15 7.27 21.57
C LEU A 102 13.97 8.76 21.29
N VAL A 103 13.02 9.15 20.45
CA VAL A 103 12.65 10.57 20.21
C VAL A 103 12.19 11.20 21.52
N ILE A 104 11.24 10.59 22.22
CA ILE A 104 10.74 11.09 23.50
C ILE A 104 11.89 11.23 24.51
N ARG A 105 12.73 10.20 24.64
CA ARG A 105 13.89 10.24 25.54
C ARG A 105 14.86 11.37 25.17
N ARG A 106 15.15 11.58 23.89
CA ARG A 106 16.02 12.67 23.42
C ARG A 106 15.45 14.05 23.77
N LEU A 107 14.15 14.21 23.64
CA LEU A 107 13.45 15.47 23.94
C LEU A 107 13.35 15.74 25.44
N THR A 108 13.46 14.69 26.27
CA THR A 108 13.27 14.76 27.72
C THR A 108 14.58 14.75 28.52
N SER A 109 15.69 14.34 27.92
CA SER A 109 17.01 14.20 28.58
C SER A 109 18.06 15.04 27.87
N SER A 110 18.87 15.74 28.65
CA SER A 110 20.02 16.49 28.13
C SER A 110 21.17 15.60 27.64
N LYS A 111 21.08 14.27 27.79
CA LYS A 111 22.14 13.35 27.38
C LYS A 111 22.13 13.19 25.87
N THR A 112 23.25 13.48 25.22
CA THR A 112 23.45 13.39 23.76
C THR A 112 23.54 11.94 23.25
N GLN A 113 23.92 11.00 24.13
CA GLN A 113 24.03 9.58 23.75
C GLN A 113 22.74 8.83 24.06
N LEU A 114 22.14 8.22 23.02
CA LEU A 114 21.01 7.33 23.11
C LEU A 114 21.51 5.87 22.96
N LEU A 115 21.10 5.00 23.87
CA LEU A 115 21.56 3.59 23.90
C LEU A 115 23.10 3.41 24.00
N GLY A 116 23.83 4.41 24.50
CA GLY A 116 25.31 4.35 24.53
C GLY A 116 25.98 4.52 23.15
N LEU A 117 25.20 4.69 22.07
CA LEU A 117 25.71 4.87 20.72
C LEU A 117 25.86 6.36 20.36
N ARG A 118 26.85 6.65 19.51
CA ARG A 118 26.97 7.97 18.89
C ARG A 118 25.74 8.22 17.97
N PRO A 119 25.14 9.42 17.98
CA PRO A 119 23.95 9.71 17.17
C PRO A 119 24.11 9.40 15.68
N SER A 120 25.31 9.58 15.13
CA SER A 120 25.59 9.27 13.73
C SER A 120 25.49 7.77 13.41
N ILE A 121 25.97 6.90 14.31
CA ILE A 121 25.90 5.44 14.14
C ILE A 121 24.44 4.98 14.26
N LEU A 122 23.72 5.47 15.26
CA LEU A 122 22.31 5.15 15.46
C LEU A 122 21.47 5.55 14.21
N HIS A 123 21.65 6.77 13.71
CA HIS A 123 20.93 7.23 12.52
C HIS A 123 21.31 6.40 11.28
N GLY A 124 22.59 6.06 11.11
CA GLY A 124 23.04 5.20 10.00
C GLY A 124 22.40 3.82 10.04
N LEU A 125 22.36 3.20 11.23
CA LEU A 125 21.70 1.90 11.41
C LEU A 125 20.20 1.95 11.10
N LEU A 126 19.50 2.97 11.60
CA LEU A 126 18.06 3.11 11.35
C LEU A 126 17.75 3.37 9.89
N ILE A 127 18.56 4.18 9.19
CA ILE A 127 18.41 4.37 7.75
C ILE A 127 18.65 3.05 7.00
N LEU A 128 19.67 2.29 7.38
CA LEU A 128 19.95 0.99 6.77
C LEU A 128 18.76 0.03 6.93
N LEU A 129 18.17 -0.05 8.12
CA LEU A 129 16.99 -0.87 8.38
C LEU A 129 15.78 -0.41 7.56
N LEU A 130 15.60 0.91 7.42
CA LEU A 130 14.52 1.47 6.59
C LEU A 130 14.72 1.14 5.11
N VAL A 131 15.95 1.23 4.61
CA VAL A 131 16.30 0.88 3.22
C VAL A 131 16.12 -0.62 2.98
N ILE A 132 16.48 -1.48 3.93
CA ILE A 132 16.23 -2.92 3.84
C ILE A 132 14.72 -3.19 3.77
N SER A 133 13.93 -2.60 4.67
CA SER A 133 12.47 -2.75 4.67
C SER A 133 11.85 -2.27 3.35
N PHE A 134 12.29 -1.13 2.84
CA PHE A 134 11.89 -0.59 1.53
C PHE A 134 12.24 -1.54 0.38
N SER A 135 13.46 -2.09 0.37
CA SER A 135 13.92 -3.01 -0.68
C SER A 135 13.12 -4.32 -0.67
N VAL A 136 12.82 -4.85 0.51
CA VAL A 136 11.98 -6.06 0.66
C VAL A 136 10.57 -5.81 0.17
N LEU A 137 9.97 -4.65 0.48
CA LEU A 137 8.63 -4.31 -0.02
C LEU A 137 8.66 -4.07 -1.54
N THR A 138 9.70 -3.43 -2.06
CA THR A 138 9.90 -3.26 -3.51
C THR A 138 9.98 -4.62 -4.21
N PHE A 139 10.72 -5.56 -3.63
CA PHE A 139 10.81 -6.91 -4.15
C PHE A 139 9.45 -7.63 -4.13
N ALA A 140 8.69 -7.52 -3.05
CA ALA A 140 7.35 -8.10 -2.96
C ALA A 140 6.38 -7.53 -4.01
N LEU A 141 6.41 -6.20 -4.23
CA LEU A 141 5.61 -5.54 -5.28
C LEU A 141 6.07 -5.95 -6.68
N ALA A 142 7.37 -6.09 -6.91
CA ALA A 142 7.91 -6.57 -8.18
C ALA A 142 7.49 -8.02 -8.48
N LEU A 143 7.50 -8.90 -7.47
CA LEU A 143 6.97 -10.26 -7.63
C LEU A 143 5.49 -10.25 -8.02
N ARG A 144 4.66 -9.44 -7.35
CA ARG A 144 3.24 -9.30 -7.72
C ARG A 144 3.06 -8.81 -9.14
N TRP A 145 3.86 -7.81 -9.56
CA TRP A 145 3.83 -7.32 -10.95
C TRP A 145 4.16 -8.43 -11.96
N ILE A 146 5.22 -9.21 -11.71
CA ILE A 146 5.60 -10.34 -12.59
C ILE A 146 4.49 -11.39 -12.66
N ILE A 147 3.84 -11.71 -11.53
CA ILE A 147 2.79 -12.73 -11.47
C ILE A 147 1.53 -12.27 -12.21
N SER A 148 1.09 -11.03 -11.97
CA SER A 148 -0.17 -10.49 -12.52
C SER A 148 -0.03 -9.92 -13.94
N ASP A 149 1.21 -9.66 -14.38
CA ASP A 149 1.54 -8.88 -15.59
C ASP A 149 0.92 -7.46 -15.60
N ASN A 150 0.54 -6.97 -14.42
CA ASN A 150 -0.07 -5.65 -14.23
C ASN A 150 0.57 -4.93 -13.04
N ILE A 151 0.54 -3.58 -13.08
CA ILE A 151 1.02 -2.77 -11.97
C ILE A 151 0.20 -3.12 -10.71
N PRO A 152 0.84 -3.37 -9.55
CA PRO A 152 0.16 -3.81 -8.33
C PRO A 152 -0.60 -2.67 -7.65
N LEU A 153 -1.71 -2.24 -8.26
CA LEU A 153 -2.64 -1.20 -7.82
C LEU A 153 -4.10 -1.58 -8.10
N SER A 154 -4.36 -2.88 -8.25
CA SER A 154 -5.63 -3.40 -8.76
C SER A 154 -6.70 -3.53 -7.68
N ASN A 155 -6.30 -3.64 -6.43
CA ASN A 155 -7.22 -3.84 -5.29
C ASN A 155 -6.77 -3.05 -4.06
N GLY A 156 -7.61 -3.07 -3.01
CA GLY A 156 -7.34 -2.36 -1.75
C GLY A 156 -6.06 -2.83 -1.06
N TYR A 157 -5.76 -4.11 -1.11
CA TYR A 157 -4.54 -4.68 -0.55
C TYR A 157 -3.28 -4.08 -1.22
N GLU A 158 -3.23 -4.09 -2.53
CA GLU A 158 -2.11 -3.53 -3.31
C GLU A 158 -1.98 -2.02 -3.13
N SER A 159 -3.10 -1.31 -3.00
CA SER A 159 -3.12 0.11 -2.70
C SER A 159 -2.46 0.41 -1.35
N MET A 160 -2.74 -0.39 -0.30
CA MET A 160 -2.11 -0.23 1.01
C MET A 160 -0.61 -0.52 0.98
N LEU A 161 -0.17 -1.56 0.27
CA LEU A 161 1.24 -1.83 0.04
C LEU A 161 1.94 -0.66 -0.65
N SER A 162 1.29 -0.06 -1.64
CA SER A 162 1.82 1.07 -2.40
C SER A 162 1.93 2.34 -1.56
N VAL A 163 0.94 2.64 -0.71
CA VAL A 163 1.03 3.77 0.24
C VAL A 163 2.18 3.55 1.23
N ALA A 164 2.35 2.33 1.75
CA ALA A 164 3.47 1.98 2.60
C ALA A 164 4.81 2.18 1.87
N TRP A 165 4.91 1.78 0.62
CA TRP A 165 6.08 1.94 -0.22
C TRP A 165 6.42 3.43 -0.46
N PHE A 166 5.43 4.24 -0.86
CA PHE A 166 5.62 5.68 -1.05
C PHE A 166 6.01 6.38 0.26
N SER A 167 5.41 6.00 1.38
CA SER A 167 5.77 6.60 2.68
C SER A 167 7.22 6.32 3.07
N MET A 168 7.72 5.10 2.82
CA MET A 168 9.13 4.77 3.06
C MET A 168 10.06 5.52 2.10
N LEU A 169 9.72 5.60 0.81
CA LEU A 169 10.51 6.34 -0.19
C LEU A 169 10.66 7.81 0.21
N ILE A 170 9.55 8.48 0.51
CA ILE A 170 9.54 9.88 0.95
C ILE A 170 10.36 10.05 2.23
N THR A 171 10.22 9.13 3.17
CA THR A 171 10.97 9.15 4.44
C THR A 171 12.47 9.04 4.21
N ILE A 172 12.92 8.14 3.33
CA ILE A 172 14.33 7.99 2.97
C ILE A 172 14.86 9.31 2.39
N VAL A 173 14.18 9.87 1.41
CA VAL A 173 14.58 11.14 0.77
C VAL A 173 14.66 12.26 1.80
N MET A 174 13.64 12.41 2.64
CA MET A 174 13.59 13.46 3.67
C MET A 174 14.60 13.25 4.79
N ALA A 175 14.93 12.01 5.16
CA ALA A 175 15.97 11.72 6.16
C ALA A 175 17.37 12.15 5.68
N PHE A 176 17.64 12.15 4.39
CA PHE A 176 18.88 12.70 3.83
C PHE A 176 18.83 14.22 3.72
N ALA A 177 17.70 14.80 3.36
CA ALA A 177 17.52 16.24 3.19
C ALA A 177 17.53 17.00 4.54
N MET A 178 16.84 16.48 5.56
CA MET A 178 16.62 17.17 6.84
C MET A 178 17.36 16.50 8.00
N ARG A 179 18.65 16.75 8.10
CA ARG A 179 19.54 16.11 9.12
C ARG A 179 19.14 16.42 10.56
N SER A 180 18.60 17.61 10.86
CA SER A 180 18.20 18.04 12.21
C SER A 180 17.01 17.25 12.77
N LEU A 181 16.07 16.87 11.93
CA LEU A 181 14.84 16.12 12.26
C LEU A 181 14.92 14.64 11.88
N ARG A 182 16.08 14.15 11.48
CA ARG A 182 16.27 12.82 10.90
C ARG A 182 15.66 11.69 11.73
N LEU A 183 15.91 11.66 13.05
CA LEU A 183 15.36 10.62 13.90
C LEU A 183 13.83 10.61 13.90
N LEU A 184 13.22 11.79 13.96
CA LEU A 184 11.77 11.97 13.94
C LEU A 184 11.18 11.51 12.58
N ILE A 185 11.82 11.90 11.47
CA ILE A 185 11.40 11.53 10.12
C ILE A 185 11.44 10.00 9.94
N ILE A 186 12.52 9.35 10.37
CA ILE A 186 12.67 7.89 10.30
C ILE A 186 11.59 7.19 11.14
N THR A 187 11.32 7.72 12.36
CA THR A 187 10.25 7.21 13.23
C THR A 187 8.90 7.25 12.52
N PHE A 188 8.58 8.37 11.86
CA PHE A 188 7.34 8.51 11.11
C PHE A 188 7.25 7.54 9.94
N GLY A 189 8.35 7.34 9.22
CA GLY A 189 8.40 6.39 8.13
C GLY A 189 8.11 4.95 8.58
N PHE A 190 8.74 4.52 9.66
CA PHE A 190 8.48 3.20 10.24
C PHE A 190 7.04 3.05 10.73
N LEU A 191 6.52 4.01 11.49
CA LEU A 191 5.15 3.94 12.00
C LEU A 191 4.14 3.94 10.86
N LEU A 192 4.27 4.88 9.91
CA LEU A 192 3.31 5.03 8.83
C LEU A 192 3.29 3.82 7.92
N SER A 193 4.46 3.36 7.46
CA SER A 193 4.54 2.15 6.64
C SER A 193 4.04 0.91 7.39
N GLY A 194 4.39 0.78 8.67
CA GLY A 194 3.93 -0.32 9.51
C GLY A 194 2.41 -0.33 9.67
N PHE A 195 1.78 0.83 9.90
CA PHE A 195 0.32 0.93 10.00
C PHE A 195 -0.39 0.60 8.69
N PHE A 196 0.09 1.07 7.54
CA PHE A 196 -0.54 0.73 6.25
C PHE A 196 -0.40 -0.76 5.93
N LEU A 197 0.76 -1.36 6.21
CA LEU A 197 0.95 -2.79 6.07
C LEU A 197 0.10 -3.60 7.05
N LEU A 198 -0.11 -3.11 8.29
CA LEU A 198 -1.02 -3.72 9.24
C LEU A 198 -2.46 -3.69 8.73
N VAL A 199 -2.91 -2.54 8.19
CA VAL A 199 -4.25 -2.39 7.60
C VAL A 199 -4.45 -3.37 6.45
N SER A 200 -3.43 -3.56 5.58
CA SER A 200 -3.50 -4.56 4.51
C SER A 200 -3.65 -5.99 5.03
N HIS A 201 -3.13 -6.28 6.23
CA HIS A 201 -3.15 -7.62 6.83
C HIS A 201 -4.43 -7.92 7.62
N ILE A 202 -4.94 -6.93 8.39
CA ILE A 202 -6.13 -7.13 9.26
C ILE A 202 -7.43 -7.14 8.44
N GLY A 203 -7.41 -6.58 7.24
CA GLY A 203 -8.62 -6.19 6.55
C GLY A 203 -9.35 -7.34 5.86
N GLN A 204 -10.55 -7.03 5.46
CA GLN A 204 -11.34 -7.70 4.43
C GLN A 204 -10.70 -7.52 3.03
N MET A 205 -9.40 -7.19 2.99
CA MET A 205 -8.65 -6.96 1.77
C MET A 205 -8.10 -8.29 1.27
N ASP A 206 -8.58 -8.70 0.10
CA ASP A 206 -8.16 -9.93 -0.53
C ASP A 206 -6.70 -9.79 -1.04
N PRO A 207 -5.74 -10.57 -0.51
CA PRO A 207 -4.38 -10.58 -1.00
C PRO A 207 -4.22 -11.35 -2.32
N ALA A 208 -5.27 -12.05 -2.78
CA ALA A 208 -5.21 -12.85 -4.00
C ALA A 208 -4.86 -11.98 -5.21
N ILE A 209 -4.05 -12.56 -6.09
CA ILE A 209 -3.70 -11.95 -7.38
C ILE A 209 -4.75 -12.45 -8.38
N GLY A 210 -5.80 -11.65 -8.58
CA GLY A 210 -6.91 -11.98 -9.47
C GLY A 210 -6.78 -11.33 -10.84
N HIS A 211 -7.67 -11.71 -11.75
CA HIS A 211 -7.81 -11.03 -13.04
C HIS A 211 -8.44 -9.65 -12.85
N ILE A 212 -7.80 -8.64 -13.39
CA ILE A 212 -8.31 -7.27 -13.38
C ILE A 212 -9.48 -7.17 -14.35
N MET A 213 -10.57 -6.50 -13.92
CA MET A 213 -11.68 -6.17 -14.84
C MET A 213 -11.14 -5.36 -16.03
N PRO A 214 -11.62 -5.58 -17.26
CA PRO A 214 -11.10 -4.89 -18.43
C PRO A 214 -11.11 -3.36 -18.33
N VAL A 215 -12.10 -2.77 -17.66
CA VAL A 215 -12.19 -1.32 -17.42
C VAL A 215 -11.05 -0.80 -16.52
N LEU A 216 -10.50 -1.64 -15.65
CA LEU A 216 -9.40 -1.31 -14.75
C LEU A 216 -8.03 -1.52 -15.40
N ASN A 217 -7.94 -2.22 -16.51
CA ASN A 217 -6.69 -2.45 -17.24
C ASN A 217 -6.37 -1.26 -18.15
N SER A 218 -6.01 -0.14 -17.52
CA SER A 218 -5.69 1.12 -18.20
C SER A 218 -4.43 1.75 -17.59
N PRO A 219 -3.40 2.07 -18.39
CA PRO A 219 -2.21 2.76 -17.91
C PRO A 219 -2.55 4.11 -17.25
N LEU A 220 -3.56 4.80 -17.76
CA LEU A 220 -4.01 6.09 -17.21
C LEU A 220 -4.59 5.92 -15.81
N LEU A 221 -5.36 4.86 -15.55
CA LEU A 221 -5.87 4.53 -14.22
C LEU A 221 -4.71 4.22 -13.25
N SER A 222 -3.73 3.42 -13.68
CA SER A 222 -2.58 3.10 -12.84
C SER A 222 -1.79 4.34 -12.44
N ILE A 223 -1.59 5.30 -13.36
CA ILE A 223 -0.95 6.58 -13.08
C ILE A 223 -1.81 7.41 -12.10
N HIS A 224 -3.12 7.50 -12.34
CA HIS A 224 -4.06 8.19 -11.46
C HIS A 224 -3.97 7.66 -10.04
N VAL A 225 -4.14 6.35 -9.85
CA VAL A 225 -4.11 5.71 -8.53
C VAL A 225 -2.75 5.91 -7.85
N SER A 226 -1.63 5.75 -8.57
CA SER A 226 -0.29 5.97 -8.02
C SER A 226 -0.12 7.38 -7.46
N ILE A 227 -0.55 8.40 -8.20
CA ILE A 227 -0.44 9.81 -7.80
C ILE A 227 -1.34 10.10 -6.59
N ILE A 228 -2.57 9.57 -6.57
CA ILE A 228 -3.47 9.70 -5.42
C ILE A 228 -2.88 9.03 -4.18
N MET A 229 -2.35 7.80 -4.29
CA MET A 229 -1.73 7.09 -3.17
C MET A 229 -0.50 7.84 -2.63
N MET A 230 0.32 8.40 -3.50
CA MET A 230 1.44 9.25 -3.08
C MET A 230 0.96 10.49 -2.32
N SER A 231 -0.11 11.15 -2.78
CA SER A 231 -0.72 12.27 -2.07
C SER A 231 -1.20 11.85 -0.68
N TYR A 232 -1.92 10.74 -0.55
CA TYR A 232 -2.40 10.24 0.74
C TYR A 232 -1.26 9.90 1.71
N ALA A 233 -0.15 9.34 1.22
CA ALA A 233 1.04 9.11 2.03
C ALA A 233 1.64 10.42 2.57
N LEU A 234 1.74 11.46 1.73
CA LEU A 234 2.21 12.79 2.13
C LEU A 234 1.27 13.46 3.14
N LEU A 235 -0.05 13.38 2.93
CA LEU A 235 -1.04 13.93 3.86
C LEU A 235 -1.05 13.16 5.19
N ALA A 236 -0.82 11.86 5.19
CA ALA A 236 -0.66 11.09 6.41
C ALA A 236 0.60 11.49 7.18
N LEU A 237 1.71 11.86 6.50
CA LEU A 237 2.88 12.44 7.16
C LEU A 237 2.56 13.81 7.79
N THR A 238 1.71 14.64 7.17
CA THR A 238 1.24 15.89 7.79
C THR A 238 0.43 15.63 9.05
N PHE A 239 -0.45 14.62 9.03
CA PHE A 239 -1.22 14.18 10.19
C PHE A 239 -0.31 13.75 11.34
N ILE A 240 0.69 12.91 11.08
CA ILE A 240 1.63 12.45 12.11
C ILE A 240 2.44 13.61 12.67
N CYS A 241 2.87 14.57 11.84
CA CYS A 241 3.49 15.81 12.32
C CYS A 241 2.56 16.57 13.27
N GLY A 242 1.28 16.69 12.91
CA GLY A 242 0.26 17.34 13.72
C GLY A 242 0.06 16.67 15.06
N LEU A 243 -0.19 15.37 15.05
CA LEU A 243 -0.39 14.58 16.27
C LEU A 243 0.83 14.63 17.19
N THR A 244 2.03 14.47 16.64
CA THR A 244 3.27 14.54 17.39
C THR A 244 3.48 15.91 18.04
N ALA A 245 3.20 16.99 17.30
CA ALA A 245 3.33 18.35 17.83
C ALA A 245 2.36 18.60 18.99
N LEU A 246 1.12 18.11 18.91
CA LEU A 246 0.13 18.23 19.99
C LEU A 246 0.57 17.45 21.24
N ILE A 247 1.03 16.21 21.07
CA ILE A 247 1.52 15.38 22.17
C ILE A 247 2.76 16.04 22.85
N LEU A 248 3.73 16.47 22.06
CA LEU A 248 4.94 17.11 22.59
C LEU A 248 4.62 18.42 23.32
N SER A 249 3.74 19.25 22.73
CA SER A 249 3.30 20.50 23.38
C SER A 249 2.61 20.23 24.73
N ALA A 250 1.77 19.21 24.81
CA ALA A 250 1.13 18.80 26.05
C ALA A 250 2.15 18.31 27.09
N LEU A 251 3.10 17.44 26.69
CA LEU A 251 4.14 16.92 27.58
C LEU A 251 5.07 18.02 28.11
N GLN A 252 5.51 18.96 27.25
CA GLN A 252 6.37 20.07 27.66
C GLN A 252 5.64 21.07 28.58
N ARG A 253 4.35 21.28 28.35
CA ARG A 253 3.54 22.10 29.25
C ARG A 253 3.45 21.47 30.65
N MET A 254 3.25 20.16 30.75
CA MET A 254 3.22 19.43 32.03
C MET A 254 4.56 19.49 32.79
N ARG A 255 5.68 19.67 32.05
CA ARG A 255 7.03 19.77 32.62
C ARG A 255 7.45 21.19 32.95
N GLY A 256 6.62 22.18 32.74
CA GLY A 256 6.95 23.58 32.99
C GLY A 256 7.87 24.22 31.94
N CYS A 257 8.04 23.59 30.78
CA CYS A 257 8.88 24.08 29.67
C CYS A 257 8.07 24.45 28.42
N PRO A 258 7.08 25.36 28.49
CA PRO A 258 6.17 25.64 27.39
C PRO A 258 6.85 26.24 26.15
N GLN A 259 7.95 26.97 26.31
CA GLN A 259 8.70 27.58 25.21
C GLN A 259 9.35 26.51 24.32
N THR A 260 10.00 25.52 24.91
CA THR A 260 10.56 24.38 24.16
C THR A 260 9.48 23.64 23.37
N GLY A 261 8.28 23.49 23.93
CA GLY A 261 7.14 22.91 23.26
C GLY A 261 6.69 23.73 22.05
N LEU A 262 6.73 25.06 22.15
CA LEU A 262 6.39 25.96 21.06
C LEU A 262 7.41 25.88 19.90
N GLU A 263 8.70 25.88 20.20
CA GLU A 263 9.77 25.74 19.21
C GLU A 263 9.66 24.42 18.44
N GLN A 264 9.45 23.32 19.16
CA GLN A 264 9.25 22.00 18.55
C GLN A 264 8.01 21.94 17.68
N SER A 265 6.90 22.51 18.15
CA SER A 265 5.65 22.61 17.40
C SER A 265 5.82 23.45 16.13
N THR A 266 6.58 24.54 16.17
CA THR A 266 6.87 25.38 15.00
C THR A 266 7.74 24.63 13.98
N ALA A 267 8.74 23.88 14.43
CA ALA A 267 9.57 23.05 13.55
C ALA A 267 8.75 21.96 12.86
N LEU A 268 7.84 21.32 13.59
CA LEU A 268 6.90 20.33 13.03
C LEU A 268 5.89 20.93 12.08
N MET A 269 5.43 22.16 12.32
CA MET A 269 4.58 22.91 11.38
C MET A 269 5.32 23.15 10.06
N THR A 270 6.60 23.53 10.13
CA THR A 270 7.42 23.73 8.92
C THR A 270 7.59 22.42 8.15
N LEU A 271 7.91 21.32 8.84
CA LEU A 271 8.02 20.00 8.23
C LEU A 271 6.69 19.55 7.59
N SER A 272 5.58 19.71 8.31
CA SER A 272 4.23 19.41 7.81
C SER A 272 3.92 20.18 6.52
N ARG A 273 4.29 21.45 6.44
CA ARG A 273 4.10 22.26 5.22
C ARG A 273 4.95 21.79 4.05
N ILE A 274 6.17 21.31 4.29
CA ILE A 274 7.01 20.72 3.25
C ILE A 274 6.35 19.47 2.64
N PHE A 275 5.64 18.68 3.43
CA PHE A 275 4.85 17.55 2.91
C PHE A 275 3.54 17.99 2.26
N LEU A 276 2.91 19.03 2.79
CA LEU A 276 1.62 19.53 2.32
C LEU A 276 1.66 20.02 0.87
N TYR A 277 2.67 20.82 0.49
CA TYR A 277 2.74 21.39 -0.86
C TYR A 277 2.75 20.32 -1.96
N PRO A 278 3.67 19.33 -1.96
CA PRO A 278 3.64 18.27 -2.96
C PRO A 278 2.39 17.39 -2.82
N ALA A 279 1.85 17.19 -1.61
CA ALA A 279 0.63 16.45 -1.42
C ALA A 279 -0.55 17.08 -2.15
N MET A 280 -0.72 18.38 -2.00
CA MET A 280 -1.81 19.13 -2.67
C MET A 280 -1.64 19.16 -4.18
N THR A 281 -0.40 19.30 -4.66
CA THR A 281 -0.11 19.26 -6.10
C THR A 281 -0.43 17.90 -6.69
N THR A 282 0.01 16.82 -6.04
CA THR A 282 -0.27 15.44 -6.50
C THR A 282 -1.75 15.09 -6.37
N LEU A 283 -2.44 15.55 -5.31
CA LEU A 283 -3.89 15.32 -5.18
C LEU A 283 -4.66 16.00 -6.32
N GLY A 284 -4.36 17.26 -6.59
CA GLY A 284 -4.99 18.00 -7.70
C GLY A 284 -4.73 17.34 -9.05
N LEU A 285 -3.47 17.02 -9.37
CA LEU A 285 -3.12 16.32 -10.60
C LEU A 285 -3.81 14.94 -10.68
N GLY A 286 -3.86 14.21 -9.58
CA GLY A 286 -4.56 12.93 -9.52
C GLY A 286 -6.04 13.06 -9.84
N ILE A 287 -6.75 14.03 -9.27
CA ILE A 287 -8.17 14.30 -9.56
C ILE A 287 -8.37 14.58 -11.05
N PHE A 288 -7.54 15.44 -11.68
CA PHE A 288 -7.65 15.75 -13.10
C PHE A 288 -7.40 14.52 -14.00
N ILE A 289 -6.37 13.72 -13.70
CA ILE A 289 -6.06 12.50 -14.45
C ILE A 289 -7.21 11.50 -14.30
N GLY A 290 -7.80 11.39 -13.11
CA GLY A 290 -8.97 10.56 -12.85
C GLY A 290 -10.19 10.99 -13.66
N ALA A 291 -10.43 12.28 -13.78
CA ALA A 291 -11.51 12.83 -14.60
C ALA A 291 -11.32 12.49 -16.09
N ILE A 292 -10.08 12.59 -16.60
CA ILE A 292 -9.79 12.17 -18.00
C ILE A 292 -10.06 10.67 -18.19
N TRP A 293 -9.60 9.85 -17.25
CA TRP A 293 -9.87 8.41 -17.28
C TRP A 293 -11.37 8.09 -17.23
N ALA A 294 -12.13 8.77 -16.37
CA ALA A 294 -13.58 8.62 -16.25
C ALA A 294 -14.29 8.94 -17.55
N ASN A 295 -13.87 10.00 -18.25
CA ASN A 295 -14.44 10.34 -19.58
C ASN A 295 -14.15 9.26 -20.64
N ILE A 296 -12.94 8.69 -20.64
CA ILE A 296 -12.59 7.62 -21.58
C ILE A 296 -13.38 6.34 -21.28
N SER A 297 -13.58 6.02 -20.00
CA SER A 297 -14.18 4.77 -19.55
C SER A 297 -15.71 4.80 -19.52
N TRP A 298 -16.29 5.94 -19.18
CA TRP A 298 -17.73 6.12 -18.93
C TRP A 298 -18.39 7.26 -19.73
N GLY A 299 -17.61 8.03 -20.49
CA GLY A 299 -18.10 9.14 -21.31
C GLY A 299 -18.37 10.46 -20.58
N ASN A 300 -18.07 10.55 -19.29
CA ASN A 300 -18.25 11.75 -18.47
C ASN A 300 -17.01 12.04 -17.65
N TYR A 301 -16.56 13.32 -17.61
CA TYR A 301 -15.41 13.73 -16.78
C TYR A 301 -15.71 13.70 -15.29
N TRP A 302 -16.97 13.89 -14.90
CA TRP A 302 -17.41 14.02 -13.53
C TRP A 302 -18.85 13.57 -13.38
N SER A 303 -19.13 12.67 -12.47
CA SER A 303 -20.45 12.08 -12.24
C SER A 303 -21.00 12.29 -10.83
N TRP A 304 -20.29 13.06 -10.00
CA TRP A 304 -20.60 13.24 -8.58
C TRP A 304 -20.61 11.93 -7.79
N ASP A 305 -19.84 10.96 -8.26
CA ASP A 305 -19.63 9.73 -7.52
C ASP A 305 -19.04 10.01 -6.12
N PRO A 306 -19.38 9.23 -5.10
CA PRO A 306 -18.84 9.46 -3.75
C PRO A 306 -17.33 9.59 -3.66
N LYS A 307 -16.54 8.81 -4.45
CA LYS A 307 -15.07 8.95 -4.47
C LYS A 307 -14.60 10.27 -5.06
N GLU A 308 -15.20 10.70 -6.17
CA GLU A 308 -14.91 11.99 -6.79
C GLU A 308 -15.22 13.14 -5.83
N THR A 309 -16.41 13.09 -5.23
CA THR A 309 -16.90 14.11 -4.29
C THR A 309 -16.00 14.20 -3.05
N TRP A 310 -15.66 13.09 -2.43
CA TRP A 310 -14.81 13.08 -1.23
C TRP A 310 -13.34 13.40 -1.54
N ALA A 311 -12.83 13.07 -2.73
CA ALA A 311 -11.51 13.54 -3.17
C ALA A 311 -11.47 15.07 -3.30
N LEU A 312 -12.52 15.68 -3.88
CA LEU A 312 -12.66 17.12 -3.97
C LEU A 312 -12.81 17.77 -2.58
N ILE A 313 -13.62 17.21 -1.69
CA ILE A 313 -13.77 17.69 -0.30
C ILE A 313 -12.41 17.64 0.40
N THR A 314 -11.67 16.55 0.28
CA THR A 314 -10.32 16.43 0.85
C THR A 314 -9.39 17.51 0.30
N PHE A 315 -9.40 17.73 -1.01
CA PHE A 315 -8.61 18.79 -1.63
C PHE A 315 -8.99 20.17 -1.07
N MET A 316 -10.27 20.51 -0.99
CA MET A 316 -10.74 21.80 -0.48
C MET A 316 -10.40 22.02 1.00
N VAL A 317 -10.57 20.99 1.84
CA VAL A 317 -10.22 21.05 3.27
C VAL A 317 -8.73 21.32 3.47
N TYR A 318 -7.85 20.61 2.77
CA TYR A 318 -6.43 20.84 2.89
C TYR A 318 -5.97 22.14 2.18
N ALA A 319 -6.67 22.61 1.15
CA ALA A 319 -6.37 23.87 0.47
C ALA A 319 -6.43 25.08 1.43
N VAL A 320 -7.26 25.05 2.47
CA VAL A 320 -7.30 26.08 3.51
C VAL A 320 -5.93 26.32 4.12
N LEU A 321 -5.12 25.26 4.30
CA LEU A 321 -3.77 25.34 4.85
C LEU A 321 -2.74 26.00 3.92
N LEU A 322 -3.05 26.11 2.62
CA LEU A 322 -2.21 26.86 1.68
C LEU A 322 -2.43 28.38 1.84
N HIS A 323 -3.57 28.78 2.39
CA HIS A 323 -4.01 30.17 2.54
C HIS A 323 -3.90 30.68 3.98
N LEU A 324 -2.81 30.35 4.69
CA LEU A 324 -2.60 30.76 6.10
C LEU A 324 -2.62 32.29 6.28
N GLN A 325 -2.31 33.06 5.24
CA GLN A 325 -2.40 34.52 5.31
C GLN A 325 -3.83 35.02 5.46
N SER A 326 -4.78 34.32 4.86
CA SER A 326 -6.22 34.63 4.90
C SER A 326 -6.91 34.12 6.16
N VAL A 327 -6.29 33.16 6.87
CA VAL A 327 -6.85 32.53 8.08
C VAL A 327 -5.89 32.72 9.26
N PRO A 328 -5.93 33.91 9.95
CA PRO A 328 -4.95 34.25 11.00
C PRO A 328 -4.84 33.22 12.13
N ALA A 329 -5.94 32.55 12.49
CA ALA A 329 -5.95 31.53 13.54
C ALA A 329 -4.99 30.36 13.22
N LEU A 330 -4.90 29.94 11.95
CA LEU A 330 -4.04 28.83 11.52
C LEU A 330 -2.56 29.19 11.40
N ARG A 331 -2.18 30.47 11.61
CA ARG A 331 -0.77 30.87 11.68
C ARG A 331 -0.10 30.38 12.96
N THR A 332 -0.88 30.13 14.01
CA THR A 332 -0.35 29.60 15.25
C THR A 332 -0.15 28.09 15.16
N PRO A 333 1.00 27.55 15.58
CA PRO A 333 1.30 26.12 15.45
C PRO A 333 0.22 25.23 16.07
N LYS A 334 -0.34 25.62 17.22
CA LYS A 334 -1.39 24.86 17.91
C LYS A 334 -2.61 24.61 17.03
N TYR A 335 -3.20 25.68 16.46
CA TYR A 335 -4.42 25.55 15.66
C TYR A 335 -4.13 24.91 14.30
N TYR A 336 -2.95 25.15 13.71
CA TYR A 336 -2.49 24.46 12.53
C TYR A 336 -2.47 22.94 12.73
N HIS A 337 -1.85 22.46 13.81
CA HIS A 337 -1.76 21.03 14.10
C HIS A 337 -3.10 20.39 14.47
N ILE A 338 -3.98 21.11 15.17
CA ILE A 338 -5.36 20.64 15.40
C ILE A 338 -6.08 20.48 14.06
N TYR A 339 -5.98 21.47 13.20
CA TYR A 339 -6.63 21.44 11.90
C TYR A 339 -6.12 20.28 11.03
N THR A 340 -4.80 20.10 10.89
CA THR A 340 -4.22 19.00 10.11
C THR A 340 -4.62 17.63 10.65
N THR A 341 -4.72 17.51 11.98
CA THR A 341 -5.15 16.25 12.61
C THR A 341 -6.61 15.93 12.30
N ILE A 342 -7.50 16.91 12.37
CA ILE A 342 -8.92 16.73 12.05
C ILE A 342 -9.11 16.55 10.54
N ALA A 343 -8.40 17.30 9.71
CA ALA A 343 -8.48 17.20 8.25
C ALA A 343 -8.18 15.78 7.74
N PHE A 344 -7.38 15.00 8.45
CA PHE A 344 -7.07 13.62 8.06
C PHE A 344 -8.31 12.71 8.04
N LEU A 345 -9.36 13.04 8.78
CA LEU A 345 -10.63 12.32 8.74
C LEU A 345 -11.24 12.30 7.33
N THR A 346 -11.01 13.33 6.51
CA THR A 346 -11.51 13.34 5.13
C THR A 346 -10.87 12.22 4.29
N ILE A 347 -9.58 11.93 4.50
CA ILE A 347 -8.89 10.82 3.83
C ILE A 347 -9.45 9.48 4.32
N VAL A 348 -9.66 9.33 5.64
CA VAL A 348 -10.25 8.11 6.21
C VAL A 348 -11.63 7.86 5.62
N ILE A 349 -12.46 8.88 5.49
CA ILE A 349 -13.79 8.77 4.87
C ILE A 349 -13.66 8.46 3.38
N THR A 350 -12.78 9.15 2.64
CA THR A 350 -12.57 8.93 1.21
C THR A 350 -12.12 7.50 0.92
N TYR A 351 -11.25 6.94 1.75
CA TYR A 351 -10.72 5.61 1.53
C TYR A 351 -11.62 4.51 2.10
N PHE A 352 -11.96 4.58 3.39
CA PHE A 352 -12.75 3.54 4.05
C PHE A 352 -14.24 3.78 3.94
N GLY A 353 -14.72 4.99 4.20
CA GLY A 353 -16.13 5.32 4.19
C GLY A 353 -16.78 5.11 2.82
N VAL A 354 -16.10 5.55 1.75
CA VAL A 354 -16.63 5.37 0.39
C VAL A 354 -16.58 3.92 -0.05
N ASN A 355 -15.48 3.20 0.21
CA ASN A 355 -15.34 1.83 -0.26
C ASN A 355 -16.29 0.85 0.45
N TYR A 356 -16.53 1.03 1.75
CA TYR A 356 -17.24 0.03 2.56
C TYR A 356 -18.64 0.45 3.01
N VAL A 357 -18.97 1.76 2.97
CA VAL A 357 -20.24 2.28 3.48
C VAL A 357 -21.08 2.96 2.41
N LEU A 358 -20.49 3.86 1.62
CA LEU A 358 -21.24 4.68 0.66
C LEU A 358 -21.42 3.99 -0.70
N GLY A 359 -20.48 3.13 -1.10
CA GLY A 359 -20.49 2.51 -2.44
C GLY A 359 -20.29 3.53 -3.56
N GLY A 360 -20.56 3.13 -4.81
CA GLY A 360 -20.46 3.99 -5.99
C GLY A 360 -19.86 3.27 -7.19
N MET A 361 -19.73 3.98 -8.33
CA MET A 361 -19.16 3.40 -9.57
C MET A 361 -17.68 3.01 -9.42
N HIS A 362 -16.98 3.58 -8.44
CA HIS A 362 -15.58 3.28 -8.12
C HIS A 362 -15.43 2.27 -6.97
N SER A 363 -16.50 1.68 -6.44
CA SER A 363 -16.39 0.65 -5.41
C SER A 363 -16.19 -0.71 -6.05
N TYR A 364 -14.93 -1.13 -6.17
CA TYR A 364 -14.49 -2.43 -6.67
C TYR A 364 -14.05 -3.36 -5.51
N ALA A 365 -14.60 -3.16 -4.32
CA ALA A 365 -14.32 -4.00 -3.16
C ALA A 365 -15.17 -5.27 -3.14
#